data_e0e6e4aad7b3a6983ddecde5e34b804f
#
_entry.id   e0e6e4aad7b3a6983ddecde5e34b804f
#
_cell.length_a   1.000
_cell.length_b   1.000
_cell.length_c   1.000
_cell.angle_alpha   90.00
_cell.angle_beta   90.00
_cell.angle_gamma   90.00
#
_symmetry.space_group_name_H-M   'P 1'
#
loop_
_entity.id
_entity.type
_entity.pdbx_description
1 polymer ?
#
loop_
_entity_poly.entity_id
_entity_poly.type
_entity_poly.pdbx_seq_one_letter_code
_entity_poly.pdbx_strand_id
1 'polypeptide(L)'
;MIRVLIVEDQAILRESLARSVGDQPDMTVVAAIADASEALGVALKERPDMILMDVCTEHDSNGIVAAARIKEQLPECRIIIMTGMPEITF
;
A
#
# COMPACT_ATOMS: atom_id res chain seq x y z
N MET A 1 5.86 4.02 16.53
CA MET A 1 5.11 3.04 15.74
C MET A 1 5.17 3.37 14.27
N ILE A 2 5.37 2.37 13.46
CA ILE A 2 5.35 2.54 12.01
C ILE A 2 3.90 2.58 11.56
N ARG A 3 3.52 3.66 10.91
CA ARG A 3 2.14 3.87 10.43
C ARG A 3 2.05 3.38 8.99
N VAL A 4 1.17 2.43 8.75
CA VAL A 4 1.10 1.71 7.47
C VAL A 4 -0.23 1.97 6.77
N LEU A 5 -0.16 2.37 5.52
CA LEU A 5 -1.30 2.43 4.62
C LEU A 5 -1.25 1.20 3.71
N ILE A 6 -2.37 0.52 3.58
CA ILE A 6 -2.49 -0.65 2.70
C ILE A 6 -3.39 -0.31 1.54
N VAL A 7 -2.91 -0.58 0.32
CA VAL A 7 -3.69 -0.40 -0.91
C VAL A 7 -3.76 -1.74 -1.61
N GLU A 8 -4.93 -2.37 -1.57
CA GLU A 8 -5.14 -3.69 -2.11
C GLU A 8 -6.59 -3.83 -2.54
N ASP A 9 -6.84 -4.14 -3.80
CA ASP A 9 -8.20 -4.20 -4.33
C ASP A 9 -8.99 -5.44 -3.92
N GLN A 10 -8.31 -6.55 -3.65
CA GLN A 10 -8.99 -7.75 -3.21
C GLN A 10 -9.26 -7.71 -1.71
N ALA A 11 -10.53 -7.76 -1.35
CA ALA A 11 -10.94 -7.60 0.04
C ALA A 11 -10.30 -8.61 0.98
N ILE A 12 -10.22 -9.88 0.55
CA ILE A 12 -9.64 -10.93 1.39
C ILE A 12 -8.16 -10.67 1.65
N LEU A 13 -7.41 -10.30 0.61
CA LEU A 13 -6.00 -9.98 0.78
C LEU A 13 -5.80 -8.71 1.59
N ARG A 14 -6.64 -7.71 1.37
CA ARG A 14 -6.56 -6.47 2.12
C ARG A 14 -6.76 -6.72 3.62
N GLU A 15 -7.75 -7.52 3.97
CA GLU A 15 -8.01 -7.89 5.36
C GLU A 15 -6.87 -8.69 5.96
N SER A 16 -6.33 -9.64 5.17
CA SER A 16 -5.22 -10.47 5.61
C SER A 16 -3.97 -9.62 5.88
N LEU A 17 -3.66 -8.69 4.98
CA LEU A 17 -2.52 -7.80 5.17
C LEU A 17 -2.72 -6.90 6.39
N ALA A 18 -3.91 -6.35 6.54
CA ALA A 18 -4.21 -5.49 7.68
C ALA A 18 -4.06 -6.24 9.00
N ARG A 19 -4.48 -7.50 9.03
CA ARG A 19 -4.34 -8.33 10.23
C ARG A 19 -2.87 -8.63 10.50
N SER A 20 -2.13 -9.02 9.48
CA SER A 20 -0.72 -9.35 9.64
C SER A 20 0.09 -8.17 10.12
N VAL A 21 -0.15 -6.99 9.56
CA VAL A 21 0.53 -5.77 9.98
C VAL A 21 0.09 -5.38 11.39
N GLY A 22 -1.20 -5.45 11.65
CA GLY A 22 -1.75 -5.09 12.96
C GLY A 22 -1.27 -5.97 14.10
N ASP A 23 -0.84 -7.18 13.78
CA ASP A 23 -0.29 -8.10 14.78
C ASP A 23 1.16 -7.76 15.17
N GLN A 24 1.81 -6.91 14.40
CA GLN A 24 3.19 -6.52 14.71
C GLN A 24 3.19 -5.48 15.83
N PRO A 25 4.05 -5.64 16.84
CA PRO A 25 4.04 -4.74 18.00
C PRO A 25 4.50 -3.32 17.68
N ASP A 26 5.23 -3.15 16.59
CA ASP A 26 5.80 -1.85 16.22
C ASP A 26 5.10 -1.19 15.03
N MET A 27 4.00 -1.76 14.57
CA MET A 27 3.28 -1.26 13.41
C MET A 27 1.81 -1.00 13.73
N THR A 28 1.22 -0.06 13.01
CA THR A 28 -0.22 0.18 13.08
C THR A 28 -0.75 0.48 11.68
N VAL A 29 -1.93 -0.06 11.38
CA VAL A 29 -2.58 0.22 10.11
C VAL A 29 -3.39 1.49 10.26
N VAL A 30 -3.04 2.53 9.52
CA VAL A 30 -3.76 3.81 9.59
C VAL A 30 -4.92 3.86 8.61
N ALA A 31 -4.82 3.10 7.53
CA ALA A 31 -5.92 2.95 6.58
C ALA A 31 -5.66 1.75 5.69
N ALA A 32 -6.72 1.14 5.21
CA ALA A 32 -6.64 0.06 4.24
C ALA A 32 -7.70 0.34 3.17
N ILE A 33 -7.26 0.57 1.95
CA ILE A 33 -8.14 1.01 0.87
C ILE A 33 -8.02 0.08 -0.33
N ALA A 34 -9.05 0.08 -1.15
CA ALA A 34 -9.12 -0.79 -2.30
C ALA A 34 -8.58 -0.15 -3.58
N ASP A 35 -8.76 1.15 -3.72
CA ASP A 35 -8.55 1.84 -4.99
C ASP A 35 -7.29 2.69 -4.96
N ALA A 36 -6.34 2.37 -5.84
CA ALA A 36 -5.10 3.11 -5.94
C ALA A 36 -5.31 4.59 -6.29
N SER A 37 -6.42 4.91 -6.97
CA SER A 37 -6.70 6.30 -7.31
C SER A 37 -6.97 7.17 -6.08
N GLU A 38 -7.32 6.56 -4.95
CA GLU A 38 -7.56 7.27 -3.71
C GLU A 38 -6.31 7.34 -2.82
N ALA A 39 -5.27 6.62 -3.22
CA ALA A 39 -4.10 6.46 -2.36
C ALA A 39 -3.38 7.77 -2.06
N LEU A 40 -3.23 8.64 -3.04
CA LEU A 40 -2.56 9.92 -2.81
C LEU A 40 -3.30 10.77 -1.77
N GLY A 41 -4.62 10.89 -1.92
CA GLY A 41 -5.42 11.67 -0.98
C GLY A 41 -5.34 11.14 0.44
N VAL A 42 -5.43 9.82 0.58
CA VAL A 42 -5.33 9.18 1.89
C VAL A 42 -3.93 9.33 2.47
N ALA A 43 -2.90 9.18 1.65
CA ALA A 43 -1.52 9.34 2.11
C ALA A 43 -1.25 10.77 2.59
N LEU A 44 -1.77 11.77 1.89
CA LEU A 44 -1.60 13.16 2.31
C LEU A 44 -2.32 13.46 3.61
N LYS A 45 -3.45 12.80 3.83
CA LYS A 45 -4.23 12.97 5.06
C LYS A 45 -3.58 12.24 6.23
N GLU A 46 -3.24 10.98 6.04
CA GLU A 46 -2.75 10.11 7.11
C GLU A 46 -1.25 10.21 7.35
N ARG A 47 -0.51 10.62 6.35
CA ARG A 47 0.95 10.70 6.38
C ARG A 47 1.59 9.44 6.93
N PRO A 48 1.40 8.31 6.24
CA PRO A 48 1.97 7.06 6.69
C PRO A 48 3.49 7.04 6.54
N ASP A 49 4.13 6.21 7.35
CA ASP A 49 5.56 5.96 7.21
C ASP A 49 5.84 4.98 6.10
N MET A 50 4.91 4.10 5.84
CA MET A 50 5.05 3.03 4.86
C MET A 50 3.72 2.79 4.16
N ILE A 51 3.79 2.46 2.88
CA ILE A 51 2.64 2.06 2.10
C ILE A 51 2.93 0.70 1.49
N LEU A 52 2.01 -0.25 1.69
CA LEU A 52 2.02 -1.52 0.99
C LEU A 52 1.05 -1.38 -0.16
N MET A 53 1.56 -1.36 -1.38
CA MET A 53 0.75 -1.14 -2.56
C MET A 53 0.79 -2.35 -3.46
N ASP A 54 -0.35 -2.99 -3.63
CA ASP A 54 -0.45 -4.09 -4.57
C ASP A 54 -0.70 -3.52 -5.96
N VAL A 55 0.17 -3.87 -6.87
CA VAL A 55 -0.02 -3.57 -8.27
C VAL A 55 -0.28 -4.88 -8.96
N CYS A 56 -1.49 -5.29 -8.90
CA CYS A 56 -1.84 -6.51 -9.58
C CYS A 56 -2.28 -6.17 -10.97
N THR A 57 -1.43 -6.30 -11.83
CA THR A 57 -1.49 -6.67 -13.14
C THR A 57 -2.39 -6.08 -14.17
N GLU A 58 -3.56 -6.48 -14.33
CA GLU A 58 -4.31 -6.17 -15.56
C GLU A 58 -4.83 -4.77 -15.66
N HIS A 59 -5.03 -4.15 -14.55
CA HIS A 59 -5.65 -2.84 -14.50
C HIS A 59 -4.71 -1.75 -14.01
N ASP A 60 -3.43 -1.98 -14.00
CA ASP A 60 -2.71 -1.54 -12.97
C ASP A 60 -1.54 -0.78 -13.12
N SER A 61 -1.49 0.00 -14.16
CA SER A 61 -0.63 1.15 -14.20
C SER A 61 -0.95 2.14 -13.09
N ASN A 62 -2.17 2.06 -12.55
CA ASN A 62 -2.63 3.03 -11.55
C ASN A 62 -1.85 2.96 -10.25
N GLY A 63 -1.48 1.77 -9.81
CA GLY A 63 -0.70 1.62 -8.57
C GLY A 63 0.68 2.23 -8.70
N ILE A 64 1.34 2.01 -9.82
CA ILE A 64 2.68 2.56 -10.07
C ILE A 64 2.63 4.09 -10.20
N VAL A 65 1.63 4.60 -10.91
CA VAL A 65 1.44 6.04 -11.05
C VAL A 65 1.15 6.66 -9.68
N ALA A 66 0.29 6.03 -8.89
CA ALA A 66 -0.02 6.51 -7.55
C ALA A 66 1.24 6.54 -6.67
N ALA A 67 2.04 5.48 -6.74
CA ALA A 67 3.29 5.41 -5.96
C ALA A 67 4.24 6.55 -6.35
N ALA A 68 4.38 6.82 -7.63
CA ALA A 68 5.23 7.90 -8.10
C ALA A 68 4.76 9.27 -7.58
N ARG A 69 3.46 9.51 -7.65
CA ARG A 69 2.88 10.77 -7.16
C ARG A 69 3.03 10.93 -5.67
N ILE A 70 2.82 9.86 -4.93
CA ILE A 70 3.00 9.89 -3.48
C ILE A 70 4.45 10.18 -3.14
N LYS A 71 5.37 9.57 -3.86
CA LYS A 71 6.80 9.79 -3.60
C LYS A 71 7.23 11.22 -3.85
N GLU A 72 6.61 11.88 -4.82
CA GLU A 72 6.87 13.30 -5.04
C GLU A 72 6.40 14.17 -3.88
N GLN A 73 5.24 13.85 -3.31
CA GLN A 73 4.64 14.63 -2.24
C GLN A 73 5.19 14.26 -0.86
N LEU A 74 5.51 13.00 -0.66
CA LEU A 74 5.99 12.47 0.61
C LEU A 74 7.26 11.66 0.37
N PRO A 75 8.38 12.34 0.11
CA PRO A 75 9.61 11.63 -0.29
C PRO A 75 10.17 10.70 0.79
N GLU A 76 9.81 10.90 2.05
CA GLU A 76 10.29 10.05 3.13
C GLU A 76 9.41 8.82 3.35
N CYS A 77 8.24 8.78 2.73
CA CYS A 77 7.37 7.62 2.85
C CYS A 77 7.95 6.45 2.06
N ARG A 78 8.05 5.30 2.70
CA ARG A 78 8.52 4.09 2.01
C ARG A 78 7.35 3.42 1.33
N ILE A 79 7.51 3.10 0.05
CA ILE A 79 6.46 2.43 -0.69
C ILE A 79 6.98 1.07 -1.11
N ILE A 80 6.32 0.03 -0.64
CA ILE A 80 6.64 -1.34 -1.03
C ILE A 80 5.60 -1.77 -2.04
N ILE A 81 6.07 -2.04 -3.25
CA ILE A 81 5.22 -2.51 -4.32
C ILE A 81 5.15 -4.02 -4.24
N MET A 82 3.94 -4.54 -4.18
CA MET A 82 3.69 -5.97 -4.22
C MET A 82 3.02 -6.28 -5.53
N THR A 83 3.38 -7.39 -6.14
CA THR A 83 2.74 -7.81 -7.38
C THR A 83 1.99 -9.11 -7.13
N GLY A 84 0.80 -9.21 -7.71
CA GLY A 84 0.04 -10.44 -7.65
C GLY A 84 0.56 -11.52 -8.58
N MET A 85 1.65 -11.28 -9.24
CA MET A 85 2.25 -12.28 -10.10
C MET A 85 2.84 -13.41 -9.26
N PRO A 86 2.74 -14.63 -9.74
CA PRO A 86 3.39 -15.73 -9.06
C PRO A 86 4.86 -15.39 -8.90
N GLU A 87 5.37 -15.70 -7.75
CA GLU A 87 6.77 -15.48 -7.52
C GLU A 87 7.59 -16.27 -8.51
N ILE A 88 8.44 -15.59 -9.20
CA ILE A 88 9.37 -16.26 -10.07
C ILE A 88 10.64 -16.46 -9.26
N THR A 89 10.90 -17.69 -8.95
CA THR A 89 12.09 -18.01 -8.18
C THR A 89 13.24 -18.30 -9.11
N PHE A 90 14.32 -17.68 -8.87
CA PHE A 90 15.52 -17.88 -9.65
C PHE A 90 16.58 -18.61 -8.87
#